data_68da6a7c570126f7437a9a217dc0625f
#
_entry.id   68da6a7c570126f7437a9a217dc0625f
#
_cell.length_a   1.000
_cell.length_b   1.000
_cell.length_c   1.000
_cell.angle_alpha   90.00
_cell.angle_beta   90.00
_cell.angle_gamma   90.00
#
_symmetry.space_group_name_H-M   'P 1'
#
loop_
_entity.id
_entity.type
_entity.pdbx_description
1 polymer ?
#
loop_
_entity_poly.entity_id
_entity_poly.type
_entity_poly.pdbx_seq_one_letter_code
_entity_poly.pdbx_strand_id
1 'polypeptide(L)'
;MKCIGLLGGMSWESTVSYYQALNRGVRARLGGLHSARVLLNSVDFAEIERLQHAGDWPATARLLAADARALQAGGADSLMIGTNTMHKVSPEIEAAIEIPLLHIADATARRLQADGVTRVGLLGTRFTMEQDFYKGRLEAQFGLEVLVPAEEQRERVHRIIYDELCLGQIHEPSRAEYLAIIADLARAGAQAVILGCTEIALLVGECQAAVPLYD
;
A
#
# COMPACT_ATOMS: atom_id res chain seq x y z
N MET A 1 18.53 -1.17 -18.32
CA MET A 1 17.40 -0.81 -17.42
C MET A 1 17.33 -1.89 -16.35
N LYS A 2 17.24 -1.50 -15.07
CA LYS A 2 17.07 -2.44 -13.95
C LYS A 2 15.71 -3.14 -14.04
N CYS A 3 15.65 -4.37 -13.52
CA CYS A 3 14.44 -5.18 -13.46
C CYS A 3 13.79 -5.06 -12.07
N ILE A 4 12.50 -4.79 -12.02
CA ILE A 4 11.73 -4.67 -10.78
C ILE A 4 11.06 -6.01 -10.49
N GLY A 5 11.33 -6.62 -9.35
CA GLY A 5 10.54 -7.70 -8.81
C GLY A 5 9.29 -7.13 -8.12
N LEU A 6 8.12 -7.51 -8.58
CA LEU A 6 6.84 -7.13 -7.99
C LEU A 6 6.19 -8.35 -7.34
N LEU A 7 6.14 -8.35 -6.01
CA LEU A 7 5.40 -9.31 -5.22
C LEU A 7 3.96 -8.81 -5.10
N GLY A 8 3.08 -9.33 -5.93
CA GLY A 8 1.71 -8.89 -6.12
C GLY A 8 0.68 -9.99 -5.85
N GLY A 9 -0.55 -9.77 -6.30
CA GLY A 9 -1.68 -10.69 -6.08
C GLY A 9 -2.45 -10.46 -4.79
N MET A 10 -2.14 -9.39 -4.06
CA MET A 10 -2.72 -9.08 -2.75
C MET A 10 -3.42 -7.69 -2.69
N SER A 11 -4.42 -7.31 -3.50
CA SER A 11 -5.14 -8.13 -4.48
C SER A 11 -4.47 -8.12 -5.87
N TRP A 12 -4.99 -8.96 -6.80
CA TRP A 12 -4.55 -8.93 -8.19
C TRP A 12 -5.04 -7.66 -8.90
N GLU A 13 -6.19 -7.12 -8.53
CA GLU A 13 -6.76 -5.89 -9.07
C GLU A 13 -5.81 -4.71 -8.87
N SER A 14 -5.31 -4.54 -7.64
CA SER A 14 -4.34 -3.49 -7.34
C SER A 14 -3.00 -3.72 -8.01
N THR A 15 -2.59 -4.99 -8.21
CA THR A 15 -1.35 -5.34 -8.91
C THR A 15 -1.35 -4.84 -10.35
N VAL A 16 -2.50 -4.83 -11.03
CA VAL A 16 -2.65 -4.24 -12.37
C VAL A 16 -2.30 -2.75 -12.35
N SER A 17 -2.73 -2.01 -11.34
CA SER A 17 -2.42 -0.59 -11.19
C SER A 17 -0.92 -0.35 -11.03
N TYR A 18 -0.21 -1.15 -10.23
CA TYR A 18 1.26 -1.10 -10.12
C TYR A 18 1.93 -1.33 -11.47
N TYR A 19 1.54 -2.39 -12.19
CA TYR A 19 2.12 -2.70 -13.49
C TYR A 19 1.91 -1.55 -14.49
N GLN A 20 0.72 -0.97 -14.52
CA GLN A 20 0.43 0.18 -15.37
C GLN A 20 1.24 1.42 -14.98
N ALA A 21 1.33 1.73 -13.67
CA ALA A 21 2.06 2.90 -13.17
C ALA A 21 3.55 2.80 -13.50
N LEU A 22 4.18 1.64 -13.30
CA LEU A 22 5.58 1.39 -13.66
C LEU A 22 5.82 1.62 -15.16
N ASN A 23 4.97 1.08 -16.03
CA ASN A 23 5.11 1.22 -17.48
C ASN A 23 4.87 2.67 -17.92
N ARG A 24 3.85 3.35 -17.38
CA ARG A 24 3.59 4.77 -17.67
C ARG A 24 4.77 5.65 -17.22
N GLY A 25 5.34 5.38 -16.03
CA GLY A 25 6.48 6.12 -15.51
C GLY A 25 7.74 5.96 -16.37
N VAL A 26 8.03 4.76 -16.86
CA VAL A 26 9.15 4.51 -17.77
C VAL A 26 8.91 5.18 -19.11
N ARG A 27 7.72 5.06 -19.70
CA ARG A 27 7.38 5.72 -20.96
C ARG A 27 7.47 7.25 -20.86
N ALA A 28 7.02 7.83 -19.76
CA ALA A 28 7.10 9.29 -19.54
C ALA A 28 8.55 9.79 -19.49
N ARG A 29 9.50 8.98 -19.00
CA ARG A 29 10.91 9.36 -18.87
C ARG A 29 11.75 9.06 -20.11
N LEU A 30 11.49 7.96 -20.81
CA LEU A 30 12.33 7.47 -21.91
C LEU A 30 11.66 7.64 -23.28
N GLY A 31 10.35 7.84 -23.33
CA GLY A 31 9.58 8.04 -24.56
C GLY A 31 9.36 6.76 -25.36
N GLY A 32 8.74 6.90 -26.53
CA GLY A 32 8.58 5.86 -27.54
C GLY A 32 7.93 4.57 -27.01
N LEU A 33 8.54 3.44 -27.37
CA LEU A 33 8.07 2.09 -27.00
C LEU A 33 8.69 1.56 -25.70
N HIS A 34 9.39 2.40 -24.95
CA HIS A 34 9.98 1.97 -23.67
C HIS A 34 8.91 1.57 -22.65
N SER A 35 9.16 0.46 -21.97
CA SER A 35 8.34 -0.10 -20.90
C SER A 35 9.24 -0.58 -19.76
N ALA A 36 8.66 -0.76 -18.56
CA ALA A 36 9.40 -1.27 -17.41
C ALA A 36 9.77 -2.75 -17.60
N ARG A 37 10.96 -3.13 -17.14
CA ARG A 37 11.30 -4.55 -16.94
C ARG A 37 10.76 -4.98 -15.60
N VAL A 38 9.76 -5.88 -15.60
CA VAL A 38 9.08 -6.35 -14.40
C VAL A 38 9.06 -7.88 -14.37
N LEU A 39 9.46 -8.45 -13.24
CA LEU A 39 9.17 -9.82 -12.87
C LEU A 39 8.03 -9.76 -11.84
N LEU A 40 6.90 -10.39 -12.15
CA LEU A 40 5.74 -10.44 -11.27
C LEU A 40 5.60 -11.86 -10.68
N ASN A 41 5.58 -11.95 -9.36
CA ASN A 41 5.06 -13.11 -8.65
C ASN A 41 3.70 -12.70 -8.06
N SER A 42 2.62 -13.27 -8.62
CA SER A 42 1.26 -13.04 -8.18
C SER A 42 0.78 -14.20 -7.32
N VAL A 43 0.67 -13.97 -6.01
CA VAL A 43 0.25 -14.99 -5.05
C VAL A 43 -1.27 -15.25 -5.09
N ASP A 44 -1.71 -16.38 -4.57
CA ASP A 44 -3.13 -16.60 -4.24
C ASP A 44 -3.46 -15.85 -2.94
N PHE A 45 -4.26 -14.79 -3.05
CA PHE A 45 -4.60 -13.94 -1.91
C PHE A 45 -5.38 -14.67 -0.82
N ALA A 46 -6.16 -15.69 -1.17
CA ALA A 46 -6.92 -16.46 -0.19
C ALA A 46 -6.01 -17.14 0.85
N GLU A 47 -4.82 -17.62 0.43
CA GLU A 47 -3.85 -18.21 1.35
C GLU A 47 -3.25 -17.16 2.29
N ILE A 48 -2.85 -16.01 1.75
CA ILE A 48 -2.30 -14.88 2.52
C ILE A 48 -3.34 -14.34 3.51
N GLU A 49 -4.57 -14.13 3.05
CA GLU A 49 -5.67 -13.62 3.86
C GLU A 49 -6.00 -14.55 5.04
N ARG A 50 -6.05 -15.86 4.79
CA ARG A 50 -6.27 -16.86 5.83
C ARG A 50 -5.17 -16.80 6.91
N LEU A 51 -3.90 -16.70 6.53
CA LEU A 51 -2.78 -16.57 7.48
C LEU A 51 -2.86 -15.25 8.26
N GLN A 52 -3.21 -14.17 7.59
CA GLN A 52 -3.37 -12.85 8.19
C GLN A 52 -4.49 -12.84 9.23
N HIS A 53 -5.66 -13.42 8.94
CA HIS A 53 -6.78 -13.53 9.88
C HIS A 53 -6.46 -14.46 11.05
N ALA A 54 -5.70 -15.53 10.82
CA ALA A 54 -5.21 -16.40 11.88
C ALA A 54 -4.11 -15.75 12.74
N GLY A 55 -3.55 -14.60 12.33
CA GLY A 55 -2.43 -13.95 13.00
C GLY A 55 -1.11 -14.70 12.82
N ASP A 56 -1.01 -15.65 11.87
CA ASP A 56 0.20 -16.43 11.61
C ASP A 56 1.18 -15.65 10.72
N TRP A 57 1.69 -14.55 11.28
CA TRP A 57 2.69 -13.71 10.63
C TRP A 57 4.00 -14.43 10.31
N PRO A 58 4.49 -15.38 11.15
CA PRO A 58 5.66 -16.19 10.80
C PRO A 58 5.45 -17.06 9.54
N ALA A 59 4.27 -17.66 9.34
CA ALA A 59 3.98 -18.39 8.11
C ALA A 59 3.88 -17.46 6.91
N THR A 60 3.21 -16.31 7.06
CA THR A 60 3.13 -15.27 6.04
C THR A 60 4.54 -14.81 5.62
N ALA A 61 5.42 -14.53 6.58
CA ALA A 61 6.79 -14.13 6.32
C ALA A 61 7.56 -15.19 5.53
N ARG A 62 7.48 -16.47 5.93
CA ARG A 62 8.15 -17.57 5.22
C ARG A 62 7.69 -17.70 3.77
N LEU A 63 6.40 -17.61 3.52
CA LEU A 63 5.82 -17.69 2.19
C LEU A 63 6.32 -16.54 1.31
N LEU A 64 6.12 -15.30 1.75
CA LEU A 64 6.50 -14.11 0.98
C LEU A 64 8.02 -13.98 0.80
N ALA A 65 8.83 -14.44 1.78
CA ALA A 65 10.28 -14.50 1.64
C ALA A 65 10.73 -15.53 0.60
N ALA A 66 10.02 -16.67 0.46
CA ALA A 66 10.29 -17.64 -0.60
C ALA A 66 10.00 -17.06 -1.98
N ASP A 67 8.90 -16.36 -2.13
CA ASP A 67 8.52 -15.68 -3.37
C ASP A 67 9.50 -14.54 -3.74
N ALA A 68 9.95 -13.78 -2.74
CA ALA A 68 10.96 -12.74 -2.93
C ALA A 68 12.30 -13.32 -3.41
N ARG A 69 12.74 -14.46 -2.87
CA ARG A 69 13.92 -15.19 -3.37
C ARG A 69 13.74 -15.66 -4.82
N ALA A 70 12.55 -16.13 -5.19
CA ALA A 70 12.26 -16.54 -6.56
C ALA A 70 12.36 -15.36 -7.54
N LEU A 71 11.86 -14.19 -7.14
CA LEU A 71 12.00 -12.96 -7.93
C LEU A 71 13.47 -12.54 -8.08
N GLN A 72 14.26 -12.58 -7.00
CA GLN A 72 15.70 -12.31 -7.06
C GLN A 72 16.43 -13.30 -7.97
N ALA A 73 16.16 -14.60 -7.83
CA ALA A 73 16.75 -15.65 -8.65
C ALA A 73 16.36 -15.50 -10.14
N GLY A 74 15.17 -14.97 -10.42
CA GLY A 74 14.69 -14.62 -11.75
C GLY A 74 15.38 -13.40 -12.36
N GLY A 75 16.22 -12.69 -11.62
CA GLY A 75 16.99 -11.55 -12.09
C GLY A 75 16.38 -10.18 -11.79
N ALA A 76 15.55 -10.06 -10.76
CA ALA A 76 15.13 -8.77 -10.23
C ALA A 76 16.31 -8.04 -9.59
N ASP A 77 16.43 -6.73 -9.84
CA ASP A 77 17.45 -5.84 -9.25
C ASP A 77 16.95 -5.12 -7.99
N SER A 78 15.65 -5.13 -7.75
CA SER A 78 14.97 -4.56 -6.56
C SER A 78 13.63 -5.24 -6.37
N LEU A 79 13.10 -5.21 -5.16
CA LEU A 79 11.80 -5.76 -4.79
C LEU A 79 10.80 -4.65 -4.44
N MET A 80 9.55 -4.82 -4.87
CA MET A 80 8.38 -4.08 -4.41
C MET A 80 7.33 -5.06 -3.90
N ILE A 81 6.67 -4.73 -2.79
CA ILE A 81 5.52 -5.46 -2.27
C ILE A 81 4.26 -4.66 -2.64
N GLY A 82 3.39 -5.25 -3.46
CA GLY A 82 2.19 -4.59 -4.01
C GLY A 82 1.01 -4.52 -3.04
N THR A 83 1.26 -4.33 -1.74
CA THR A 83 0.26 -4.14 -0.69
C THR A 83 0.87 -3.46 0.53
N ASN A 84 0.08 -2.69 1.27
CA ASN A 84 0.56 -2.03 2.48
C ASN A 84 0.73 -3.00 3.66
N THR A 85 -0.25 -3.84 3.94
CA THR A 85 -0.29 -4.70 5.14
C THR A 85 0.90 -5.66 5.23
N MET A 86 1.35 -6.22 4.11
CA MET A 86 2.46 -7.19 4.13
C MET A 86 3.83 -6.56 4.39
N HIS A 87 3.92 -5.23 4.42
CA HIS A 87 5.14 -4.56 4.93
C HIS A 87 5.37 -4.82 6.43
N LYS A 88 4.39 -5.38 7.13
CA LYS A 88 4.58 -5.88 8.50
C LYS A 88 5.65 -6.98 8.60
N VAL A 89 5.82 -7.77 7.56
CA VAL A 89 6.83 -8.84 7.47
C VAL A 89 7.99 -8.46 6.55
N SER A 90 8.15 -7.15 6.25
CA SER A 90 9.26 -6.69 5.42
C SER A 90 10.65 -6.99 6.01
N PRO A 91 10.88 -6.96 7.34
CA PRO A 91 12.19 -7.31 7.89
C PRO A 91 12.61 -8.76 7.57
N GLU A 92 11.68 -9.70 7.64
CA GLU A 92 11.95 -11.12 7.32
C GLU A 92 12.16 -11.32 5.82
N ILE A 93 11.44 -10.57 4.98
CA ILE A 93 11.63 -10.60 3.52
C ILE A 93 12.99 -10.02 3.18
N GLU A 94 13.36 -8.85 3.73
CA GLU A 94 14.65 -8.21 3.50
C GLU A 94 15.82 -9.11 3.95
N ALA A 95 15.68 -9.79 5.08
CA ALA A 95 16.70 -10.74 5.56
C ALA A 95 16.88 -11.97 4.65
N ALA A 96 15.91 -12.26 3.78
CA ALA A 96 15.93 -13.42 2.89
C ALA A 96 16.48 -13.14 1.48
N ILE A 97 16.74 -11.88 1.12
CA ILE A 97 17.18 -11.42 -0.19
C ILE A 97 18.38 -10.48 -0.07
N GLU A 98 19.14 -10.32 -1.16
CA GLU A 98 20.29 -9.40 -1.25
C GLU A 98 19.95 -8.11 -2.03
N ILE A 99 18.84 -8.13 -2.77
CA ILE A 99 18.36 -6.96 -3.52
C ILE A 99 17.56 -6.01 -2.61
N PRO A 100 17.61 -4.69 -2.85
CA PRO A 100 16.91 -3.73 -1.99
C PRO A 100 15.39 -3.87 -2.12
N LEU A 101 14.69 -3.82 -0.98
CA LEU A 101 13.24 -3.62 -0.92
C LEU A 101 12.93 -2.12 -1.02
N LEU A 102 12.09 -1.76 -1.96
CA LEU A 102 11.53 -0.41 -2.07
C LEU A 102 10.27 -0.31 -1.20
N HIS A 103 10.47 0.13 0.04
CA HIS A 103 9.39 0.15 1.03
C HIS A 103 8.33 1.21 0.68
N ILE A 104 7.06 0.82 0.65
CA ILE A 104 5.95 1.70 0.20
C ILE A 104 5.82 2.95 1.09
N ALA A 105 5.94 2.82 2.41
CA ALA A 105 5.86 3.96 3.33
C ALA A 105 6.97 4.99 3.08
N ASP A 106 8.18 4.56 2.69
CA ASP A 106 9.29 5.47 2.39
C ASP A 106 9.02 6.29 1.13
N ALA A 107 8.46 5.65 0.10
CA ALA A 107 8.10 6.33 -1.14
C ALA A 107 7.03 7.39 -0.88
N THR A 108 5.98 7.03 -0.14
CA THR A 108 4.89 7.93 0.26
C THR A 108 5.41 9.07 1.12
N ALA A 109 6.24 8.79 2.14
CA ALA A 109 6.79 9.80 3.03
C ALA A 109 7.65 10.84 2.29
N ARG A 110 8.53 10.38 1.37
CA ARG A 110 9.34 11.30 0.55
C ARG A 110 8.49 12.21 -0.31
N ARG A 111 7.39 11.70 -0.84
CA ARG A 111 6.45 12.51 -1.62
C ARG A 111 5.74 13.53 -0.75
N LEU A 112 5.24 13.13 0.42
CA LEU A 112 4.61 14.04 1.40
C LEU A 112 5.57 15.15 1.83
N GLN A 113 6.83 14.81 2.15
CA GLN A 113 7.84 15.81 2.51
C GLN A 113 8.14 16.78 1.36
N ALA A 114 8.22 16.28 0.12
CA ALA A 114 8.43 17.13 -1.06
C ALA A 114 7.29 18.13 -1.28
N ASP A 115 6.07 17.75 -0.88
CA ASP A 115 4.88 18.60 -0.96
C ASP A 115 4.67 19.44 0.32
N GLY A 116 5.62 19.40 1.28
CA GLY A 116 5.58 20.20 2.52
C GLY A 116 4.59 19.71 3.58
N VAL A 117 4.10 18.48 3.47
CA VAL A 117 3.16 17.88 4.42
C VAL A 117 3.92 17.38 5.64
N THR A 118 3.46 17.75 6.83
CA THR A 118 4.02 17.32 8.13
C THR A 118 3.04 16.54 8.99
N ARG A 119 1.74 16.72 8.74
CA ARG A 119 0.65 16.03 9.46
C ARG A 119 -0.27 15.37 8.45
N VAL A 120 -0.41 14.03 8.52
CA VAL A 120 -1.11 13.24 7.51
C VAL A 120 -2.13 12.30 8.15
N GLY A 121 -3.31 12.19 7.54
CA GLY A 121 -4.28 11.15 7.88
C GLY A 121 -3.87 9.81 7.24
N LEU A 122 -4.18 8.70 7.88
CA LEU A 122 -3.94 7.36 7.35
C LEU A 122 -5.24 6.56 7.36
N LEU A 123 -5.67 6.13 6.17
CA LEU A 123 -6.75 5.16 5.98
C LEU A 123 -6.17 3.86 5.45
N GLY A 124 -6.68 2.74 5.92
CA GLY A 124 -6.23 1.41 5.52
C GLY A 124 -6.91 0.31 6.29
N THR A 125 -6.39 -0.91 6.20
CA THR A 125 -6.85 -1.98 7.08
C THR A 125 -6.53 -1.62 8.54
N ARG A 126 -7.23 -2.25 9.50
CA ARG A 126 -6.93 -2.07 10.93
C ARG A 126 -5.43 -2.32 11.21
N PHE A 127 -4.82 -3.31 10.57
CA PHE A 127 -3.38 -3.59 10.71
C PHE A 127 -2.52 -2.38 10.31
N THR A 128 -2.84 -1.72 9.19
CA THR A 128 -2.09 -0.56 8.70
C THR A 128 -2.29 0.67 9.57
N MET A 129 -3.51 0.90 10.07
CA MET A 129 -3.84 2.08 10.88
C MET A 129 -3.35 1.97 12.33
N GLU A 130 -3.32 0.76 12.92
CA GLU A 130 -3.10 0.56 14.35
C GLU A 130 -1.71 0.03 14.72
N GLN A 131 -1.01 -0.63 13.77
CA GLN A 131 0.29 -1.24 14.05
C GLN A 131 1.45 -0.36 13.60
N ASP A 132 2.58 -0.49 14.29
CA ASP A 132 3.74 0.41 14.12
C ASP A 132 4.52 0.21 12.81
N PHE A 133 4.34 -0.91 12.12
CA PHE A 133 5.12 -1.21 10.92
C PHE A 133 4.97 -0.16 9.80
N TYR A 134 3.82 0.52 9.73
CA TYR A 134 3.56 1.58 8.77
C TYR A 134 3.60 2.96 9.44
N LYS A 135 2.69 3.21 10.38
CA LYS A 135 2.58 4.48 11.12
C LYS A 135 3.88 4.83 11.83
N GLY A 136 4.40 3.92 12.65
CA GLY A 136 5.63 4.14 13.39
C GLY A 136 6.85 4.40 12.48
N ARG A 137 6.88 3.78 11.28
CA ARG A 137 7.94 4.06 10.29
C ARG A 137 7.85 5.49 9.76
N LEU A 138 6.65 5.99 9.45
CA LEU A 138 6.45 7.37 9.01
C LEU A 138 6.86 8.38 10.10
N GLU A 139 6.49 8.10 11.34
CA GLU A 139 6.80 8.96 12.49
C GLU A 139 8.31 8.93 12.82
N ALA A 140 8.89 7.74 12.99
CA ALA A 140 10.28 7.60 13.46
C ALA A 140 11.33 7.98 12.40
N GLN A 141 11.10 7.66 11.13
CA GLN A 141 12.10 7.89 10.07
C GLN A 141 11.92 9.19 9.31
N PHE A 142 10.69 9.69 9.24
CA PHE A 142 10.37 10.87 8.41
C PHE A 142 9.82 12.05 9.20
N GLY A 143 9.58 11.89 10.52
CA GLY A 143 9.09 12.96 11.38
C GLY A 143 7.67 13.42 11.06
N LEU A 144 6.87 12.59 10.38
CA LEU A 144 5.48 12.90 10.07
C LEU A 144 4.60 12.63 11.29
N GLU A 145 3.65 13.50 11.56
CA GLU A 145 2.58 13.23 12.52
C GLU A 145 1.45 12.48 11.80
N VAL A 146 1.11 11.26 12.27
CA VAL A 146 0.13 10.41 11.61
C VAL A 146 -1.15 10.33 12.42
N LEU A 147 -2.24 10.86 11.86
CA LEU A 147 -3.58 10.81 12.41
C LEU A 147 -4.33 9.59 11.85
N VAL A 148 -5.04 8.87 12.70
CA VAL A 148 -5.95 7.80 12.29
C VAL A 148 -7.38 8.13 12.74
N PRO A 149 -8.41 7.62 12.06
CA PRO A 149 -9.80 7.85 12.46
C PRO A 149 -10.11 7.32 13.87
N ALA A 150 -11.22 7.75 14.46
CA ALA A 150 -11.75 7.17 15.69
C ALA A 150 -12.02 5.66 15.54
N GLU A 151 -12.05 4.91 16.65
CA GLU A 151 -12.13 3.44 16.63
C GLU A 151 -13.30 2.92 15.80
N GLU A 152 -14.49 3.48 15.98
CA GLU A 152 -15.68 3.09 15.22
C GLU A 152 -15.50 3.32 13.70
N GLN A 153 -14.86 4.43 13.32
CA GLN A 153 -14.58 4.73 11.92
C GLN A 153 -13.51 3.78 11.36
N ARG A 154 -12.46 3.42 12.13
CA ARG A 154 -11.45 2.44 11.70
C ARG A 154 -12.06 1.07 11.43
N GLU A 155 -12.99 0.63 12.29
CA GLU A 155 -13.72 -0.64 12.09
C GLU A 155 -14.55 -0.61 10.81
N ARG A 156 -15.23 0.50 10.53
CA ARG A 156 -16.03 0.66 9.30
C ARG A 156 -15.14 0.70 8.04
N VAL A 157 -14.04 1.45 8.09
CA VAL A 157 -13.03 1.46 7.01
C VAL A 157 -12.54 0.04 6.74
N HIS A 158 -12.17 -0.70 7.78
CA HIS A 158 -11.68 -2.08 7.67
C HIS A 158 -12.70 -3.02 7.02
N ARG A 159 -13.97 -2.99 7.48
CA ARG A 159 -15.02 -3.83 6.89
C ARG A 159 -15.27 -3.51 5.42
N ILE A 160 -15.40 -2.24 5.06
CA ILE A 160 -15.61 -1.83 3.66
C ILE A 160 -14.47 -2.34 2.77
N ILE A 161 -13.22 -2.32 3.24
CA ILE A 161 -12.09 -2.86 2.48
C ILE A 161 -12.31 -4.34 2.16
N TYR A 162 -12.63 -5.18 3.16
CA TYR A 162 -12.73 -6.63 2.96
C TYR A 162 -14.06 -7.08 2.37
N ASP A 163 -15.17 -6.49 2.80
CA ASP A 163 -16.52 -6.93 2.42
C ASP A 163 -16.94 -6.38 1.04
N GLU A 164 -16.29 -5.31 0.57
CA GLU A 164 -16.67 -4.62 -0.67
C GLU A 164 -15.46 -4.48 -1.61
N LEU A 165 -14.44 -3.69 -1.24
CA LEU A 165 -13.38 -3.25 -2.15
C LEU A 165 -12.49 -4.40 -2.63
N CYS A 166 -12.11 -5.33 -1.76
CA CYS A 166 -11.34 -6.53 -2.13
C CYS A 166 -12.16 -7.51 -3.00
N LEU A 167 -13.47 -7.34 -3.06
CA LEU A 167 -14.36 -8.09 -3.96
C LEU A 167 -14.68 -7.31 -5.25
N GLY A 168 -14.00 -6.18 -5.48
CA GLY A 168 -14.21 -5.31 -6.63
C GLY A 168 -15.55 -4.56 -6.62
N GLN A 169 -16.22 -4.47 -5.47
CA GLN A 169 -17.51 -3.80 -5.32
C GLN A 169 -17.31 -2.35 -4.89
N ILE A 170 -17.92 -1.43 -5.63
CA ILE A 170 -17.86 0.00 -5.35
C ILE A 170 -19.27 0.49 -5.07
N HIS A 171 -19.52 0.93 -3.84
CA HIS A 171 -20.83 1.39 -3.39
C HIS A 171 -20.81 2.87 -3.03
N GLU A 172 -21.80 3.62 -3.49
CA GLU A 172 -21.91 5.06 -3.25
C GLU A 172 -22.06 5.42 -1.74
N PRO A 173 -22.81 4.65 -0.92
CA PRO A 173 -22.85 4.89 0.53
C PRO A 173 -21.47 4.77 1.17
N SER A 174 -20.67 3.76 0.80
CA SER A 174 -19.31 3.55 1.31
C SER A 174 -18.37 4.68 0.88
N ARG A 175 -18.52 5.18 -0.35
CA ARG A 175 -17.78 6.36 -0.84
C ARG A 175 -18.10 7.60 0.00
N ALA A 176 -19.40 7.87 0.23
CA ALA A 176 -19.82 9.02 1.03
C ALA A 176 -19.27 8.93 2.47
N GLU A 177 -19.25 7.75 3.04
CA GLU A 177 -18.67 7.50 4.36
C GLU A 177 -17.16 7.76 4.40
N TYR A 178 -16.40 7.26 3.43
CA TYR A 178 -14.97 7.54 3.33
C TYR A 178 -14.68 9.04 3.19
N LEU A 179 -15.43 9.76 2.38
CA LEU A 179 -15.28 11.20 2.23
C LEU A 179 -15.59 11.95 3.54
N ALA A 180 -16.58 11.50 4.32
CA ALA A 180 -16.86 12.07 5.63
C ALA A 180 -15.71 11.82 6.61
N ILE A 181 -15.13 10.61 6.64
CA ILE A 181 -13.97 10.28 7.49
C ILE A 181 -12.75 11.11 7.09
N ILE A 182 -12.50 11.29 5.79
CA ILE A 182 -11.42 12.16 5.28
C ILE A 182 -11.63 13.62 5.74
N ALA A 183 -12.87 14.11 5.71
CA ALA A 183 -13.19 15.44 6.19
C ALA A 183 -12.99 15.58 7.72
N ASP A 184 -13.25 14.52 8.48
CA ASP A 184 -12.99 14.49 9.93
C ASP A 184 -11.48 14.57 10.21
N LEU A 185 -10.66 13.80 9.49
CA LEU A 185 -9.21 13.87 9.58
C LEU A 185 -8.68 15.26 9.21
N ALA A 186 -9.22 15.87 8.16
CA ALA A 186 -8.86 17.25 7.77
C ALA A 186 -9.22 18.25 8.88
N ARG A 187 -10.38 18.11 9.51
CA ARG A 187 -10.79 18.95 10.67
C ARG A 187 -9.89 18.72 11.89
N ALA A 188 -9.35 17.52 12.06
CA ALA A 188 -8.37 17.21 13.10
C ALA A 188 -6.97 17.74 12.76
N GLY A 189 -6.78 18.36 11.59
CA GLY A 189 -5.55 19.00 11.17
C GLY A 189 -4.68 18.20 10.19
N ALA A 190 -5.20 17.11 9.61
CA ALA A 190 -4.51 16.44 8.53
C ALA A 190 -4.42 17.34 7.29
N GLN A 191 -3.22 17.53 6.76
CA GLN A 191 -2.95 18.32 5.55
C GLN A 191 -3.13 17.50 4.27
N ALA A 192 -3.09 16.17 4.41
CA ALA A 192 -3.30 15.18 3.35
C ALA A 192 -3.77 13.86 3.98
N VAL A 193 -4.24 12.92 3.16
CA VAL A 193 -4.59 11.56 3.61
C VAL A 193 -3.89 10.52 2.75
N ILE A 194 -3.22 9.55 3.39
CA ILE A 194 -2.67 8.37 2.76
C ILE A 194 -3.80 7.33 2.59
N LEU A 195 -3.97 6.81 1.38
CA LEU A 195 -4.81 5.67 1.08
C LEU A 195 -3.99 4.39 1.27
N GLY A 196 -3.84 3.97 2.53
CA GLY A 196 -3.00 2.83 2.96
C GLY A 196 -3.62 1.45 2.65
N CYS A 197 -4.52 1.38 1.71
CA CYS A 197 -4.98 0.18 1.03
C CYS A 197 -5.25 0.57 -0.42
N THR A 198 -4.64 -0.14 -1.35
CA THR A 198 -4.66 0.16 -2.78
C THR A 198 -6.08 0.17 -3.38
N GLU A 199 -7.01 -0.58 -2.79
CA GLU A 199 -8.41 -0.62 -3.21
C GLU A 199 -9.19 0.66 -2.84
N ILE A 200 -8.74 1.41 -1.83
CA ILE A 200 -9.39 2.68 -1.44
C ILE A 200 -9.33 3.70 -2.59
N ALA A 201 -8.24 3.72 -3.35
CA ALA A 201 -8.11 4.59 -4.51
C ALA A 201 -9.18 4.34 -5.58
N LEU A 202 -9.66 3.10 -5.71
CA LEU A 202 -10.77 2.76 -6.61
C LEU A 202 -12.09 3.38 -6.15
N LEU A 203 -12.26 3.57 -4.84
CA LEU A 203 -13.47 4.15 -4.26
C LEU A 203 -13.47 5.69 -4.31
N VAL A 204 -12.37 6.33 -3.90
CA VAL A 204 -12.33 7.79 -3.67
C VAL A 204 -11.23 8.53 -4.45
N GLY A 205 -10.37 7.84 -5.20
CA GLY A 205 -9.18 8.45 -5.84
C GLY A 205 -9.47 9.59 -6.82
N GLU A 206 -10.61 9.56 -7.49
CA GLU A 206 -11.05 10.61 -8.43
C GLU A 206 -12.05 11.61 -7.81
N CYS A 207 -12.36 11.46 -6.51
CA CYS A 207 -13.32 12.31 -5.82
C CYS A 207 -12.69 13.61 -5.35
N GLN A 208 -13.51 14.68 -5.27
CA GLN A 208 -13.12 15.92 -4.61
C GLN A 208 -13.14 15.70 -3.09
N ALA A 209 -11.98 15.45 -2.50
CA ALA A 209 -11.81 15.30 -1.07
C ALA A 209 -11.45 16.65 -0.40
N ALA A 210 -11.61 16.73 0.93
CA ALA A 210 -11.31 17.93 1.71
C ALA A 210 -9.81 18.31 1.71
N VAL A 211 -8.94 17.31 1.51
CA VAL A 211 -7.47 17.45 1.44
C VAL A 211 -6.91 16.52 0.35
N PRO A 212 -5.67 16.74 -0.14
CA PRO A 212 -5.02 15.87 -1.10
C PRO A 212 -4.95 14.41 -0.62
N LEU A 213 -5.13 13.47 -1.56
CA LEU A 213 -5.04 12.05 -1.32
C LEU A 213 -3.74 11.49 -1.92
N TYR A 214 -3.07 10.60 -1.19
CA TYR A 214 -1.85 9.93 -1.59
C TYR A 214 -2.07 8.41 -1.56
N ASP A 215 -1.98 7.80 -2.72
CA ASP A 215 -2.03 6.34 -2.92
C ASP A 215 -0.60 5.75 -2.98
#